data_916ffa3db38f63aaf05e87cd909e8885
#
_entry.id   916ffa3db38f63aaf05e87cd909e8885
#
_cell.length_a   1.000
_cell.length_b   1.000
_cell.length_c   1.000
_cell.angle_alpha   90.00
_cell.angle_beta   90.00
_cell.angle_gamma   90.00
#
_symmetry.space_group_name_H-M   'P 1'
#
loop_
_entity.id
_entity.type
_entity.pdbx_description
1 polymer ?
#
loop_
_entity_poly.entity_id
_entity_poly.type
_entity_poly.pdbx_seq_one_letter_code
_entity_poly.pdbx_strand_id
1 'polypeptide(L)'
;MSQEEIFAKVKEIVVQQLSIEDADKVIPKANFANDLGADSLDTVELVMALEEEFDIEIPDEAAEKITTVQEAVDYINNKVAASA
;
A
#
# COMPACT_ATOMS: atom_id res chain seq x y z
N MET A 1 -9.96 -5.80 10.81
CA MET A 1 -8.54 -6.17 10.74
C MET A 1 -7.69 -5.28 11.62
N SER A 2 -6.66 -5.83 12.22
CA SER A 2 -5.71 -5.03 12.97
C SER A 2 -4.75 -4.33 12.01
N GLN A 3 -4.09 -3.28 12.49
CA GLN A 3 -3.08 -2.58 11.71
C GLN A 3 -1.94 -3.49 11.28
N GLU A 4 -1.58 -4.42 12.16
CA GLU A 4 -0.51 -5.38 11.86
C GLU A 4 -0.88 -6.30 10.71
N GLU A 5 -2.12 -6.76 10.67
CA GLU A 5 -2.60 -7.60 9.58
C GLU A 5 -2.64 -6.83 8.26
N ILE A 6 -3.09 -5.57 8.32
CA ILE A 6 -3.13 -4.71 7.14
C ILE A 6 -1.71 -4.48 6.63
N PHE A 7 -0.78 -4.16 7.54
CA PHE A 7 0.62 -3.95 7.15
C PHE A 7 1.21 -5.20 6.49
N ALA A 8 0.96 -6.37 7.06
CA ALA A 8 1.47 -7.62 6.50
C ALA A 8 0.95 -7.85 5.08
N LYS A 9 -0.33 -7.59 4.83
CA LYS A 9 -0.92 -7.74 3.51
C LYS A 9 -0.39 -6.70 2.53
N VAL A 10 -0.27 -5.45 2.97
CA VAL A 10 0.30 -4.38 2.15
C VAL A 10 1.74 -4.71 1.76
N LYS A 11 2.53 -5.17 2.72
CA LYS A 11 3.92 -5.57 2.47
C LYS A 11 4.00 -6.66 1.41
N GLU A 12 3.17 -7.68 1.53
CA GLU A 12 3.14 -8.78 0.57
C GLU A 12 2.80 -8.29 -0.83
N ILE A 13 1.79 -7.43 -0.94
CA ILE A 13 1.36 -6.89 -2.22
C ILE A 13 2.46 -6.00 -2.83
N VAL A 14 3.08 -5.16 -2.01
CA VAL A 14 4.17 -4.28 -2.45
C VAL A 14 5.34 -5.10 -2.99
N VAL A 15 5.71 -6.16 -2.28
CA VAL A 15 6.81 -7.04 -2.71
C VAL A 15 6.48 -7.65 -4.08
N GLN A 16 5.26 -8.10 -4.28
CA GLN A 16 4.86 -8.72 -5.54
C GLN A 16 4.78 -7.70 -6.68
N GLN A 17 4.16 -6.56 -6.44
CA GLN A 17 3.95 -5.57 -7.48
C GLN A 17 5.22 -4.86 -7.91
N LEU A 18 6.12 -4.62 -6.99
CA LEU A 18 7.38 -3.92 -7.26
C LEU A 18 8.56 -4.86 -7.45
N SER A 19 8.32 -6.16 -7.40
CA SER A 19 9.37 -7.18 -7.54
C SER A 19 10.54 -6.94 -6.59
N ILE A 20 10.22 -6.66 -5.33
CA ILE A 20 11.21 -6.37 -4.31
C ILE A 20 11.86 -7.68 -3.84
N GLU A 21 13.18 -7.77 -3.97
CA GLU A 21 13.93 -8.96 -3.56
C GLU A 21 14.04 -9.08 -2.05
N ASP A 22 14.20 -7.96 -1.37
CA ASP A 22 14.36 -7.93 0.08
C ASP A 22 13.13 -7.33 0.74
N ALA A 23 12.26 -8.19 1.24
CA ALA A 23 11.02 -7.78 1.88
C ALA A 23 11.27 -6.91 3.12
N ASP A 24 12.45 -6.99 3.73
CA ASP A 24 12.79 -6.18 4.90
C ASP A 24 12.89 -4.69 4.57
N LYS A 25 12.98 -4.34 3.30
CA LYS A 25 12.98 -2.94 2.87
C LYS A 25 11.58 -2.32 2.94
N VAL A 26 10.55 -3.14 3.01
CA VAL A 26 9.17 -2.66 3.10
C VAL A 26 8.84 -2.39 4.55
N ILE A 27 9.21 -1.21 5.01
CA ILE A 27 8.98 -0.75 6.38
C ILE A 27 7.98 0.41 6.36
N PRO A 28 7.35 0.74 7.49
CA PRO A 28 6.33 1.81 7.51
C PRO A 28 6.81 3.14 6.94
N LYS A 29 8.07 3.49 7.16
CA LYS A 29 8.62 4.76 6.69
C LYS A 29 9.07 4.73 5.22
N ALA A 30 9.07 3.57 4.58
CA ALA A 30 9.53 3.46 3.20
C ALA A 30 8.64 4.26 2.25
N ASN A 31 9.29 5.04 1.39
CA ASN A 31 8.60 5.79 0.35
C ASN A 31 8.58 4.92 -0.91
N PHE A 32 7.41 4.79 -1.52
CA PHE A 32 7.26 3.90 -2.68
C PHE A 32 8.18 4.29 -3.83
N ALA A 33 8.29 5.57 -4.12
CA ALA A 33 9.13 6.03 -5.23
C ALA A 33 10.61 6.09 -4.87
N ASN A 34 10.93 6.70 -3.73
CA ASN A 34 12.33 6.97 -3.36
C ASN A 34 13.05 5.74 -2.79
N ASP A 35 12.35 4.99 -1.94
CA ASP A 35 12.97 3.87 -1.24
C ASP A 35 12.75 2.54 -1.95
N LEU A 36 11.60 2.37 -2.60
CA LEU A 36 11.23 1.11 -3.22
C LEU A 36 11.27 1.15 -4.76
N GLY A 37 11.57 2.31 -5.31
CA GLY A 37 11.80 2.45 -6.74
C GLY A 37 10.56 2.37 -7.63
N ALA A 38 9.38 2.62 -7.07
CA ALA A 38 8.14 2.59 -7.84
C ALA A 38 8.03 3.82 -8.76
N ASP A 39 7.69 3.59 -10.01
CA ASP A 39 7.36 4.70 -10.92
C ASP A 39 5.84 4.92 -10.88
N SER A 40 5.34 5.84 -11.71
CA SER A 40 3.92 6.18 -11.70
C SER A 40 3.03 5.02 -12.12
N LEU A 41 3.48 4.20 -13.05
CA LEU A 41 2.73 3.01 -13.49
C LEU A 41 2.70 1.97 -12.38
N ASP A 42 3.83 1.74 -11.73
CA ASP A 42 3.91 0.82 -10.59
C ASP A 42 2.96 1.23 -9.48
N THR A 43 2.89 2.53 -9.21
CA THR A 43 2.01 3.06 -8.17
C THR A 43 0.54 2.81 -8.50
N VAL A 44 0.15 3.02 -9.77
CA VAL A 44 -1.22 2.77 -10.20
C VAL A 44 -1.59 1.29 -10.04
N GLU A 45 -0.71 0.40 -10.48
CA GLU A 45 -0.93 -1.03 -10.35
C GLU A 45 -0.99 -1.47 -8.89
N LEU A 46 -0.15 -0.89 -8.05
CA LEU A 46 -0.14 -1.17 -6.61
C LEU A 46 -1.47 -0.77 -5.97
N VAL A 47 -1.95 0.43 -6.29
CA VAL A 47 -3.23 0.91 -5.77
C VAL A 47 -4.36 -0.02 -6.17
N MET A 48 -4.39 -0.44 -7.43
CA MET A 48 -5.42 -1.38 -7.91
C MET A 48 -5.38 -2.71 -7.16
N ALA A 49 -4.18 -3.22 -6.91
CA ALA A 49 -4.01 -4.47 -6.17
C ALA A 49 -4.52 -4.33 -4.74
N LEU A 50 -4.25 -3.20 -4.10
CA LEU A 50 -4.74 -2.93 -2.75
C LEU A 50 -6.25 -2.83 -2.70
N GLU A 51 -6.86 -2.19 -3.70
CA GLU A 51 -8.31 -2.11 -3.79
C GLU A 51 -8.96 -3.49 -3.87
N GLU A 52 -8.39 -4.37 -4.67
CA GLU A 52 -8.89 -5.73 -4.82
C GLU A 52 -8.71 -6.57 -3.55
N GLU A 53 -7.54 -6.45 -2.93
CA GLU A 53 -7.23 -7.26 -1.74
C GLU A 53 -8.12 -6.90 -0.56
N PHE A 54 -8.39 -5.62 -0.37
CA PHE A 54 -9.16 -5.15 0.79
C PHE A 54 -10.61 -4.81 0.46
N ASP A 55 -11.01 -4.97 -0.79
CA ASP A 55 -12.35 -4.67 -1.26
C ASP A 55 -12.77 -3.24 -0.87
N ILE A 56 -11.91 -2.29 -1.17
CA ILE A 56 -12.14 -0.87 -0.91
C ILE A 56 -11.88 -0.07 -2.18
N GLU A 57 -12.29 1.18 -2.17
CA GLU A 57 -12.05 2.10 -3.28
C GLU A 57 -11.04 3.15 -2.86
N ILE A 58 -10.01 3.35 -3.68
CA ILE A 58 -8.99 4.37 -3.45
C ILE A 58 -9.04 5.35 -4.61
N PRO A 59 -9.72 6.51 -4.45
CA PRO A 59 -9.79 7.50 -5.53
C PRO A 59 -8.40 8.04 -5.87
N ASP A 60 -8.23 8.54 -7.09
CA ASP A 60 -6.96 9.08 -7.54
C ASP A 60 -6.41 10.16 -6.60
N GLU A 61 -7.28 11.00 -6.06
CA GLU A 61 -6.86 12.05 -5.12
C GLU A 61 -6.23 11.46 -3.85
N ALA A 62 -6.80 10.39 -3.35
CA ALA A 62 -6.26 9.70 -2.18
C ALA A 62 -4.95 8.99 -2.53
N ALA A 63 -4.91 8.36 -3.70
CA ALA A 63 -3.71 7.65 -4.16
C ALA A 63 -2.52 8.60 -4.27
N GLU A 64 -2.73 9.83 -4.71
CA GLU A 64 -1.67 10.83 -4.82
C GLU A 64 -1.07 11.18 -3.46
N LYS A 65 -1.85 11.08 -2.40
CA LYS A 65 -1.40 11.39 -1.05
C LYS A 65 -0.72 10.22 -0.36
N ILE A 66 -0.88 9.03 -0.91
CA ILE A 66 -0.28 7.82 -0.35
C ILE A 66 1.12 7.68 -0.96
N THR A 67 2.14 8.14 -0.24
CA THR A 67 3.52 8.10 -0.70
C THR A 67 4.39 7.14 0.08
N THR A 68 3.97 6.74 1.28
CA THR A 68 4.72 5.79 2.10
C THR A 68 3.85 4.58 2.45
N VAL A 69 4.52 3.51 2.88
CA VAL A 69 3.83 2.28 3.32
C VAL A 69 2.87 2.60 4.47
N GLN A 70 3.31 3.40 5.43
CA GLN A 70 2.48 3.76 6.59
C GLN A 70 1.22 4.51 6.15
N GLU A 71 1.33 5.42 5.20
CA GLU A 71 0.18 6.16 4.71
C GLU A 71 -0.83 5.22 4.04
N ALA A 72 -0.33 4.21 3.30
CA ALA A 72 -1.20 3.21 2.69
C ALA A 72 -1.92 2.40 3.76
N VAL A 73 -1.20 1.96 4.78
CA VAL A 73 -1.78 1.19 5.88
C VAL A 73 -2.84 2.02 6.62
N ASP A 74 -2.54 3.27 6.90
CA ASP A 74 -3.48 4.16 7.60
C ASP A 74 -4.76 4.38 6.79
N TYR A 75 -4.61 4.61 5.49
CA TYR A 75 -5.77 4.82 4.63
C TYR A 75 -6.65 3.57 4.61
N ILE A 76 -6.05 2.41 4.42
CA ILE A 76 -6.78 1.15 4.38
C ILE A 76 -7.46 0.87 5.72
N ASN A 77 -6.73 1.10 6.81
CA ASN A 77 -7.27 0.88 8.14
C ASN A 77 -8.53 1.73 8.38
N ASN A 78 -8.50 2.99 7.96
CA ASN A 78 -9.65 3.89 8.09
C ASN A 78 -10.83 3.40 7.24
N LYS A 79 -10.58 2.93 6.04
CA LYS A 79 -11.64 2.45 5.15
C LYS A 79 -12.24 1.15 5.65
N VAL A 80 -11.42 0.22 6.09
CA VAL A 80 -11.89 -1.07 6.61
C VAL A 80 -12.68 -0.85 7.91
N ALA A 81 -12.20 0.01 8.79
CA ALA A 81 -12.89 0.34 10.04
C ALA A 81 -14.24 1.01 9.77
N ALA A 82 -14.29 1.90 8.77
CA ALA A 82 -15.54 2.59 8.41
C ALA A 82 -16.57 1.62 7.82
N SER A 83 -16.11 0.54 7.17
CA SER A 83 -16.98 -0.46 6.56
C SER A 83 -17.51 -1.48 7.57
N ALA A 84 -16.88 -1.55 8.72
CA ALA A 84 -17.30 -2.47 9.78
C ALA A 84 -18.49 -1.90 10.56
#